data_cf9a111fe4bae48ee7243921cb1ae171
#
_entry.id   cf9a111fe4bae48ee7243921cb1ae171
#
_cell.length_a   1.000
_cell.length_b   1.000
_cell.length_c   1.000
_cell.angle_alpha   90.00
_cell.angle_beta   90.00
_cell.angle_gamma   90.00
#
_symmetry.space_group_name_H-M   'P 1'
#
loop_
_entity.id
_entity.type
_entity.pdbx_description
1 polymer ?
#
loop_
_entity_poly.entity_id
_entity_poly.type
_entity_poly.pdbx_seq_one_letter_code
_entity_poly.pdbx_strand_id
1 'polypeptide(L)'
;MSRKSPSAQTDATAHQHGDDATRAPSSGKTDHALLVWETELECQGNDILADLALFERLASVGDVVSIGSWATGLMALPDIDIGVLCAELDPDRIMDTLQPLFHHPRIKRMNFIDERGPLQSMSGPENEGIYCGLRYLLGLDGEGAEETTWRLDIWFFPAAAPRPEISMRDRLMAASPEERLAILRLKEYLLVGGRYGGDVHGVDAYWAVLDRGARSVTDFDRLTAP
;
A
#
# COMPACT_ATOMS: atom_id res chain seq x y z
N MET A 1 -2.40 -19.46 54.40
CA MET A 1 -1.30 -19.52 53.41
C MET A 1 -1.93 -19.45 52.02
N SER A 2 -2.04 -18.23 51.52
CA SER A 2 -2.67 -17.90 50.22
C SER A 2 -1.60 -17.93 49.14
N ARG A 3 -1.76 -18.78 48.14
CA ARG A 3 -0.89 -18.79 46.92
C ARG A 3 -1.53 -17.88 45.91
N LYS A 4 -0.81 -16.78 45.58
CA LYS A 4 -1.10 -15.91 44.46
C LYS A 4 -0.74 -16.65 43.16
N SER A 5 -1.68 -16.70 42.19
CA SER A 5 -1.43 -17.08 40.80
C SER A 5 -0.73 -15.93 40.08
N PRO A 6 0.22 -16.20 39.17
CA PRO A 6 0.81 -15.18 38.33
C PRO A 6 -0.13 -14.83 37.18
N SER A 7 -0.37 -13.55 37.01
CA SER A 7 -1.03 -12.95 35.85
C SER A 7 -0.20 -13.20 34.58
N ALA A 8 -0.80 -13.87 33.61
CA ALA A 8 -0.26 -13.96 32.26
C ALA A 8 -0.33 -12.56 31.63
N GLN A 9 0.84 -11.95 31.44
CA GLN A 9 1.02 -10.82 30.54
C GLN A 9 1.00 -11.37 29.13
N THR A 10 -0.08 -11.09 28.41
CA THR A 10 -0.14 -11.25 26.96
C THR A 10 0.70 -10.14 26.35
N ASP A 11 1.95 -10.47 25.98
CA ASP A 11 2.74 -9.68 25.05
C ASP A 11 2.08 -9.81 23.67
N ALA A 12 1.27 -8.81 23.34
CA ALA A 12 0.87 -8.54 21.97
C ALA A 12 2.13 -8.03 21.24
N THR A 13 2.84 -8.93 20.60
CA THR A 13 3.91 -8.59 19.65
C THR A 13 3.23 -7.91 18.44
N ALA A 14 3.06 -6.61 18.53
CA ALA A 14 2.85 -5.78 17.36
C ALA A 14 4.01 -6.09 16.40
N HIS A 15 3.71 -6.66 15.24
CA HIS A 15 4.67 -6.74 14.16
C HIS A 15 5.06 -5.32 13.79
N GLN A 16 6.14 -4.85 14.39
CA GLN A 16 6.80 -3.64 13.95
C GLN A 16 7.23 -3.88 12.51
N HIS A 17 6.53 -3.27 11.60
CA HIS A 17 7.02 -3.02 10.25
C HIS A 17 8.27 -2.18 10.44
N GLY A 18 9.42 -2.85 10.40
CA GLY A 18 10.72 -2.18 10.55
C GLY A 18 10.83 -1.11 9.48
N ASP A 19 10.97 0.13 9.94
CA ASP A 19 11.20 1.33 9.18
C ASP A 19 12.36 1.13 8.20
N ASP A 20 12.02 0.87 6.93
CA ASP A 20 12.87 1.24 5.81
C ASP A 20 12.45 2.67 5.48
N ALA A 21 13.15 3.63 6.07
CA ALA A 21 12.85 5.04 5.95
C ALA A 21 12.98 5.48 4.49
N THR A 22 11.86 5.43 3.78
CA THR A 22 11.68 6.19 2.53
C THR A 22 11.81 7.65 2.93
N ARG A 23 12.91 8.30 2.50
CA ARG A 23 13.22 9.70 2.83
C ARG A 23 12.05 10.60 2.44
N ALA A 24 11.32 11.09 3.44
CA ALA A 24 10.28 12.07 3.24
C ALA A 24 10.89 13.36 2.65
N PRO A 25 10.23 14.00 1.69
CA PRO A 25 10.69 15.26 1.10
C PRO A 25 10.75 16.36 2.15
N SER A 26 11.81 17.18 2.11
CA SER A 26 12.18 18.13 3.15
C SER A 26 11.43 19.49 3.14
N SER A 27 10.40 19.66 2.31
CA SER A 27 9.51 20.85 2.31
C SER A 27 8.26 20.56 1.47
N GLY A 28 7.11 21.13 1.86
CA GLY A 28 5.86 20.96 1.13
C GLY A 28 6.00 21.34 -0.35
N LYS A 29 5.63 20.44 -1.24
CA LYS A 29 5.65 20.66 -2.69
C LYS A 29 4.56 21.64 -3.10
N THR A 30 4.82 22.44 -4.15
CA THR A 30 3.75 23.18 -4.83
C THR A 30 2.81 22.21 -5.56
N ASP A 31 1.61 22.67 -5.92
CA ASP A 31 0.64 21.87 -6.67
C ASP A 31 1.23 21.28 -7.95
N HIS A 32 1.93 22.09 -8.70
CA HIS A 32 2.60 21.62 -9.91
C HIS A 32 3.66 20.56 -9.60
N ALA A 33 4.45 20.73 -8.55
CA ALA A 33 5.46 19.75 -8.15
C ALA A 33 4.83 18.45 -7.63
N LEU A 34 3.64 18.51 -7.00
CA LEU A 34 2.90 17.31 -6.60
C LEU A 34 2.43 16.50 -7.81
N LEU A 35 1.88 17.18 -8.82
CA LEU A 35 1.41 16.51 -10.04
C LEU A 35 2.56 15.93 -10.86
N VAL A 36 3.68 16.64 -10.96
CA VAL A 36 4.90 16.13 -11.62
C VAL A 36 5.42 14.89 -10.89
N TRP A 37 5.54 14.98 -9.56
CA TRP A 37 6.00 13.87 -8.73
C TRP A 37 5.10 12.63 -8.84
N GLU A 38 3.80 12.82 -8.81
CA GLU A 38 2.82 11.76 -9.00
C GLU A 38 3.00 11.07 -10.36
N THR A 39 3.12 11.85 -11.43
CA THR A 39 3.34 11.32 -12.78
C THR A 39 4.67 10.55 -12.91
N GLU A 40 5.73 11.03 -12.25
CA GLU A 40 7.03 10.35 -12.21
C GLU A 40 6.92 8.99 -11.50
N LEU A 41 6.22 8.95 -10.37
CA LEU A 41 5.97 7.69 -9.65
C LEU A 41 5.13 6.72 -10.49
N GLU A 42 4.08 7.20 -11.15
CA GLU A 42 3.26 6.35 -12.03
C GLU A 42 4.09 5.74 -13.17
N CYS A 43 4.93 6.54 -13.84
CA CYS A 43 5.81 6.04 -14.89
C CYS A 43 6.78 4.97 -14.36
N GLN A 44 7.47 5.25 -13.25
CA GLN A 44 8.38 4.30 -12.63
C GLN A 44 7.66 3.01 -12.19
N GLY A 45 6.46 3.14 -11.62
CA GLY A 45 5.65 1.99 -11.24
C GLY A 45 5.30 1.10 -12.44
N ASN A 46 4.91 1.72 -13.55
CA ASN A 46 4.62 1.00 -14.80
C ASN A 46 5.84 0.24 -15.34
N ASP A 47 7.02 0.87 -15.28
CA ASP A 47 8.28 0.26 -15.71
C ASP A 47 8.63 -0.95 -14.83
N ILE A 48 8.45 -0.84 -13.50
CA ILE A 48 8.68 -1.94 -12.56
C ILE A 48 7.73 -3.11 -12.81
N LEU A 49 6.44 -2.83 -13.03
CA LEU A 49 5.45 -3.87 -13.33
C LEU A 49 5.78 -4.62 -14.62
N ALA A 50 6.26 -3.89 -15.63
CA ALA A 50 6.71 -4.47 -16.91
C ALA A 50 8.00 -5.30 -16.73
N ASP A 51 9.00 -4.78 -15.99
CA ASP A 51 10.27 -5.46 -15.72
C ASP A 51 10.05 -6.81 -15.01
N LEU A 52 9.07 -6.87 -14.10
CA LEU A 52 8.71 -8.09 -13.39
C LEU A 52 7.71 -8.98 -14.16
N ALA A 53 7.15 -8.53 -15.28
CA ALA A 53 6.00 -9.14 -15.95
C ALA A 53 4.87 -9.51 -14.95
N LEU A 54 4.62 -8.61 -13.98
CA LEU A 54 3.90 -8.98 -12.76
C LEU A 54 2.43 -9.30 -13.04
N PHE A 55 1.74 -8.49 -13.85
CA PHE A 55 0.34 -8.73 -14.19
C PHE A 55 0.12 -10.05 -14.93
N GLU A 56 1.00 -10.38 -15.88
CA GLU A 56 0.95 -11.64 -16.61
C GLU A 56 1.12 -12.84 -15.68
N ARG A 57 2.08 -12.76 -14.75
CA ARG A 57 2.29 -13.81 -13.75
C ARG A 57 1.07 -13.99 -12.85
N LEU A 58 0.56 -12.90 -12.29
CA LEU A 58 -0.57 -12.93 -11.37
C LEU A 58 -1.86 -13.42 -12.03
N ALA A 59 -2.07 -13.13 -13.31
CA ALA A 59 -3.22 -13.62 -14.08
C ALA A 59 -3.29 -15.15 -14.15
N SER A 60 -2.18 -15.85 -13.94
CA SER A 60 -2.18 -17.31 -13.84
C SER A 60 -2.84 -17.85 -12.56
N VAL A 61 -2.98 -17.01 -11.54
CA VAL A 61 -3.54 -17.37 -10.22
C VAL A 61 -5.00 -16.95 -10.07
N GLY A 62 -5.35 -15.77 -10.57
CA GLY A 62 -6.70 -15.23 -10.45
C GLY A 62 -6.91 -13.95 -11.26
N ASP A 63 -8.05 -13.31 -11.08
CA ASP A 63 -8.37 -12.04 -11.75
C ASP A 63 -7.61 -10.90 -11.08
N VAL A 64 -6.70 -10.27 -11.82
CA VAL A 64 -5.85 -9.18 -11.30
C VAL A 64 -6.64 -7.88 -11.30
N VAL A 65 -6.68 -7.22 -10.16
CA VAL A 65 -7.32 -5.92 -9.96
C VAL A 65 -6.31 -4.91 -9.43
N SER A 66 -6.18 -3.81 -10.15
CA SER A 66 -5.38 -2.67 -9.69
C SER A 66 -6.14 -1.94 -8.59
N ILE A 67 -5.50 -1.72 -7.46
CA ILE A 67 -6.04 -0.99 -6.31
C ILE A 67 -5.02 0.05 -5.82
N GLY A 68 -5.34 0.77 -4.77
CA GLY A 68 -4.43 1.73 -4.15
C GLY A 68 -4.14 2.99 -4.98
N SER A 69 -3.09 3.68 -4.61
CA SER A 69 -2.75 5.00 -5.14
C SER A 69 -2.21 4.98 -6.56
N TRP A 70 -1.45 3.93 -6.92
CA TRP A 70 -0.97 3.76 -8.29
C TRP A 70 -2.13 3.59 -9.29
N ALA A 71 -3.12 2.76 -8.95
CA ALA A 71 -4.28 2.51 -9.80
C ALA A 71 -5.16 3.74 -10.04
N THR A 72 -5.01 4.77 -9.21
CA THR A 72 -5.88 5.96 -9.23
C THR A 72 -5.15 7.25 -9.60
N GLY A 73 -3.84 7.22 -9.87
CA GLY A 73 -3.04 8.42 -10.13
C GLY A 73 -3.02 9.37 -8.93
N LEU A 74 -2.84 8.81 -7.72
CA LEU A 74 -2.79 9.57 -6.47
C LEU A 74 -1.58 9.16 -5.62
N MET A 75 -0.49 8.82 -6.32
CA MET A 75 0.75 8.40 -5.67
C MET A 75 1.45 9.57 -4.97
N ALA A 76 1.92 9.32 -3.76
CA ALA A 76 2.79 10.23 -3.02
C ALA A 76 4.06 9.51 -2.56
N LEU A 77 4.07 8.18 -2.60
CA LEU A 77 5.16 7.29 -2.26
C LEU A 77 5.37 6.24 -3.35
N PRO A 78 6.57 5.66 -3.47
CA PRO A 78 6.88 4.53 -4.36
C PRO A 78 6.25 3.23 -3.83
N ASP A 79 4.94 3.07 -4.06
CA ASP A 79 4.13 2.01 -3.50
C ASP A 79 3.03 1.56 -4.48
N ILE A 80 2.97 0.26 -4.76
CA ILE A 80 2.00 -0.34 -5.69
C ILE A 80 1.20 -1.39 -4.94
N ASP A 81 -0.11 -1.24 -4.92
CA ASP A 81 -1.04 -2.22 -4.37
C ASP A 81 -1.74 -2.99 -5.49
N ILE A 82 -1.74 -4.31 -5.41
CA ILE A 82 -2.40 -5.19 -6.38
C ILE A 82 -3.26 -6.20 -5.63
N GLY A 83 -4.51 -6.34 -6.05
CA GLY A 83 -5.39 -7.44 -5.64
C GLY A 83 -5.44 -8.54 -6.70
N VAL A 84 -5.55 -9.77 -6.27
CA VAL A 84 -5.79 -10.93 -7.12
C VAL A 84 -7.00 -11.67 -6.57
N LEU A 85 -8.07 -11.73 -7.33
CA LEU A 85 -9.31 -12.40 -6.94
C LEU A 85 -9.23 -13.87 -7.37
N CYS A 86 -9.06 -14.77 -6.40
CA CYS A 86 -8.85 -16.19 -6.62
C CYS A 86 -10.15 -16.97 -6.41
N ALA A 87 -10.48 -17.86 -7.32
CA ALA A 87 -11.58 -18.81 -7.13
C ALA A 87 -11.29 -19.74 -5.94
N GLU A 88 -10.02 -20.09 -5.75
CA GLU A 88 -9.49 -20.83 -4.62
C GLU A 88 -8.14 -20.22 -4.20
N LEU A 89 -7.95 -20.00 -2.90
CA LEU A 89 -6.68 -19.56 -2.33
C LEU A 89 -5.77 -20.77 -2.12
N ASP A 90 -4.98 -21.08 -3.14
CA ASP A 90 -3.97 -22.14 -3.12
C ASP A 90 -2.59 -21.54 -2.84
N PRO A 91 -2.03 -21.74 -1.61
CA PRO A 91 -0.73 -21.18 -1.23
C PRO A 91 0.42 -21.70 -2.09
N ASP A 92 0.37 -22.97 -2.52
CA ASP A 92 1.43 -23.58 -3.31
C ASP A 92 1.47 -22.95 -4.69
N ARG A 93 0.32 -22.79 -5.33
CA ARG A 93 0.20 -22.11 -6.64
C ARG A 93 0.65 -20.65 -6.58
N ILE A 94 0.27 -19.93 -5.52
CA ILE A 94 0.70 -18.55 -5.29
C ILE A 94 2.23 -18.49 -5.13
N MET A 95 2.78 -19.38 -4.32
CA MET A 95 4.22 -19.46 -4.08
C MET A 95 4.99 -19.80 -5.37
N ASP A 96 4.55 -20.80 -6.12
CA ASP A 96 5.17 -21.21 -7.40
C ASP A 96 5.19 -20.05 -8.42
N THR A 97 4.16 -19.21 -8.40
CA THR A 97 4.04 -18.04 -9.29
C THR A 97 5.02 -16.93 -8.92
N LEU A 98 5.18 -16.66 -7.63
CA LEU A 98 5.95 -15.51 -7.14
C LEU A 98 7.39 -15.85 -6.74
N GLN A 99 7.67 -17.08 -6.29
CA GLN A 99 9.02 -17.49 -5.88
C GLN A 99 10.11 -17.19 -6.92
N PRO A 100 9.87 -17.34 -8.24
CA PRO A 100 10.88 -16.97 -9.24
C PRO A 100 11.32 -15.51 -9.20
N LEU A 101 10.47 -14.60 -8.71
CA LEU A 101 10.81 -13.18 -8.56
C LEU A 101 11.91 -12.95 -7.54
N PHE A 102 12.10 -13.87 -6.58
CA PHE A 102 13.19 -13.77 -5.60
C PHE A 102 14.58 -13.84 -6.24
N HIS A 103 14.69 -14.41 -7.43
CA HIS A 103 15.93 -14.43 -8.21
C HIS A 103 16.14 -13.18 -9.06
N HIS A 104 15.15 -12.28 -9.11
CA HIS A 104 15.29 -11.04 -9.86
C HIS A 104 16.31 -10.12 -9.18
N PRO A 105 17.29 -9.54 -9.93
CA PRO A 105 18.42 -8.81 -9.33
C PRO A 105 18.00 -7.59 -8.51
N ARG A 106 16.84 -7.00 -8.81
CA ARG A 106 16.30 -5.82 -8.13
C ARG A 106 15.34 -6.15 -6.98
N ILE A 107 14.89 -7.39 -6.83
CA ILE A 107 14.10 -7.81 -5.66
C ILE A 107 15.05 -8.11 -4.49
N LYS A 108 14.93 -7.34 -3.42
CA LYS A 108 15.80 -7.44 -2.23
C LYS A 108 15.12 -8.06 -1.02
N ARG A 109 13.79 -8.07 -1.00
CA ARG A 109 12.99 -8.70 0.05
C ARG A 109 11.71 -9.24 -0.52
N MET A 110 11.28 -10.38 0.00
CA MET A 110 9.98 -10.97 -0.25
C MET A 110 9.42 -11.51 1.07
N ASN A 111 8.21 -11.11 1.41
CA ASN A 111 7.50 -11.58 2.60
C ASN A 111 6.19 -12.23 2.17
N PHE A 112 5.90 -13.40 2.75
CA PHE A 112 4.59 -14.05 2.62
C PHE A 112 3.92 -14.12 3.99
N ILE A 113 2.65 -13.77 4.03
CA ILE A 113 1.82 -13.83 5.23
C ILE A 113 0.48 -14.47 4.86
N ASP A 114 0.10 -15.52 5.57
CA ASP A 114 -1.21 -16.13 5.45
C ASP A 114 -2.13 -15.51 6.50
N GLU A 115 -2.97 -14.57 6.07
CA GLU A 115 -3.94 -13.85 6.89
C GLU A 115 -5.28 -14.61 6.99
N ARG A 116 -5.25 -15.93 6.93
CA ARG A 116 -6.42 -16.78 7.12
C ARG A 116 -6.40 -17.43 8.49
N GLY A 117 -7.59 -17.56 9.09
CA GLY A 117 -7.76 -18.31 10.34
C GLY A 117 -7.31 -17.55 11.60
N PRO A 118 -6.85 -18.25 12.67
CA PRO A 118 -6.72 -17.66 14.00
C PRO A 118 -5.57 -16.67 14.18
N LEU A 119 -4.65 -16.59 13.22
CA LEU A 119 -3.52 -15.66 13.25
C LEU A 119 -3.75 -14.44 12.37
N GLN A 120 -4.94 -14.28 11.83
CA GLN A 120 -5.33 -13.11 11.04
C GLN A 120 -5.12 -11.83 11.85
N SER A 121 -4.44 -10.84 11.25
CA SER A 121 -4.09 -9.59 11.93
C SER A 121 -5.30 -8.66 12.13
N MET A 122 -6.26 -8.71 11.19
CA MET A 122 -7.53 -7.97 11.27
C MET A 122 -8.70 -8.91 11.05
N SER A 123 -9.70 -8.86 11.91
CA SER A 123 -10.91 -9.69 11.79
C SER A 123 -11.79 -9.21 10.64
N GLY A 124 -12.50 -10.16 10.01
CA GLY A 124 -13.49 -9.92 8.96
C GLY A 124 -13.13 -10.65 7.67
N PRO A 125 -14.15 -11.09 6.91
CA PRO A 125 -13.93 -11.85 5.66
C PRO A 125 -13.25 -11.01 4.57
N GLU A 126 -13.36 -9.68 4.63
CA GLU A 126 -12.66 -8.76 3.74
C GLU A 126 -11.15 -8.70 3.98
N ASN A 127 -10.69 -9.17 5.16
CA ASN A 127 -9.28 -9.20 5.52
C ASN A 127 -8.66 -10.60 5.38
N GLU A 128 -9.47 -11.62 5.03
CA GLU A 128 -8.95 -12.95 4.72
C GLU A 128 -8.23 -12.95 3.38
N GLY A 129 -7.00 -13.46 3.38
CA GLY A 129 -6.21 -13.55 2.16
C GLY A 129 -4.81 -14.08 2.40
N ILE A 130 -4.03 -14.06 1.33
CA ILE A 130 -2.59 -14.29 1.40
C ILE A 130 -1.92 -13.02 0.89
N TYR A 131 -1.00 -12.50 1.68
CA TYR A 131 -0.23 -11.31 1.34
C TYR A 131 1.17 -11.68 0.89
N CYS A 132 1.64 -11.02 -0.18
CA CYS A 132 3.04 -11.04 -0.59
C CYS A 132 3.54 -9.61 -0.76
N GLY A 133 4.48 -9.21 0.10
CA GLY A 133 5.17 -7.93 0.00
C GLY A 133 6.53 -8.08 -0.66
N LEU A 134 6.78 -7.30 -1.72
CA LEU A 134 8.08 -7.23 -2.39
C LEU A 134 8.76 -5.90 -2.09
N ARG A 135 10.10 -5.90 -2.07
CA ARG A 135 10.91 -4.68 -2.09
C ARG A 135 11.79 -4.71 -3.33
N TYR A 136 11.49 -3.81 -4.26
CA TYR A 136 12.21 -3.63 -5.51
C TYR A 136 13.12 -2.41 -5.41
N LEU A 137 14.38 -2.56 -5.76
CA LEU A 137 15.36 -1.49 -5.71
C LEU A 137 15.58 -0.89 -7.10
N LEU A 138 15.16 0.36 -7.26
CA LEU A 138 15.38 1.16 -8.46
C LEU A 138 16.69 1.94 -8.31
N GLY A 139 17.44 2.13 -9.42
CA GLY A 139 18.68 2.93 -9.42
C GLY A 139 19.97 2.13 -9.23
N LEU A 140 19.95 0.80 -9.34
CA LEU A 140 21.16 -0.04 -9.21
C LEU A 140 22.21 0.12 -10.34
N ASP A 141 21.81 0.71 -11.47
CA ASP A 141 22.56 0.61 -12.73
C ASP A 141 23.40 1.84 -13.07
N GLY A 142 23.54 2.82 -12.15
CA GLY A 142 24.26 4.06 -12.42
C GLY A 142 25.09 4.61 -11.26
N GLU A 143 26.32 5.05 -11.55
CA GLU A 143 27.11 5.85 -10.60
C GLU A 143 26.38 7.17 -10.34
N GLY A 144 25.92 7.37 -9.08
CA GLY A 144 25.25 8.60 -8.63
C GLY A 144 23.72 8.62 -8.77
N ALA A 145 23.07 7.52 -9.19
CA ALA A 145 21.63 7.40 -9.09
C ALA A 145 21.21 7.23 -7.62
N GLU A 146 20.24 8.01 -7.16
CA GLU A 146 19.66 7.78 -5.83
C GLU A 146 18.89 6.46 -5.85
N GLU A 147 19.29 5.54 -4.97
CA GLU A 147 18.58 4.28 -4.79
C GLU A 147 17.20 4.55 -4.17
N THR A 148 16.15 4.08 -4.84
CA THR A 148 14.78 4.19 -4.33
C THR A 148 14.21 2.79 -4.13
N THR A 149 13.75 2.50 -2.93
CA THR A 149 13.07 1.26 -2.62
C THR A 149 11.57 1.40 -2.90
N TRP A 150 11.08 0.59 -3.83
CA TRP A 150 9.67 0.45 -4.13
C TRP A 150 9.04 -0.67 -3.31
N ARG A 151 7.84 -0.43 -2.80
CA ARG A 151 6.99 -1.45 -2.20
C ARG A 151 5.98 -1.93 -3.23
N LEU A 152 5.83 -3.25 -3.32
CA LEU A 152 4.75 -3.87 -4.08
C LEU A 152 4.01 -4.78 -3.11
N ASP A 153 2.78 -4.41 -2.80
CA ASP A 153 1.93 -5.11 -1.86
C ASP A 153 0.86 -5.88 -2.65
N ILE A 154 1.01 -7.20 -2.70
CA ILE A 154 0.18 -8.10 -3.51
C ILE A 154 -0.69 -8.90 -2.57
N TRP A 155 -2.00 -8.77 -2.73
CA TRP A 155 -2.98 -9.48 -1.95
C TRP A 155 -3.76 -10.48 -2.79
N PHE A 156 -3.82 -11.71 -2.35
CA PHE A 156 -4.64 -12.77 -2.95
C PHE A 156 -5.88 -12.95 -2.07
N PHE A 157 -7.05 -12.73 -2.64
CA PHE A 157 -8.31 -12.75 -1.94
C PHE A 157 -9.25 -13.81 -2.49
N PRO A 158 -10.15 -14.39 -1.67
CA PRO A 158 -11.26 -15.15 -2.20
C PRO A 158 -12.13 -14.27 -3.11
N ALA A 159 -12.43 -14.73 -4.33
CA ALA A 159 -13.19 -13.95 -5.31
C ALA A 159 -14.60 -13.56 -4.83
N ALA A 160 -15.18 -14.35 -3.91
CA ALA A 160 -16.51 -14.10 -3.34
C ALA A 160 -16.52 -13.10 -2.18
N ALA A 161 -15.34 -12.72 -1.64
CA ALA A 161 -15.28 -11.80 -0.50
C ALA A 161 -15.51 -10.34 -0.93
N PRO A 162 -16.13 -9.51 -0.08
CA PRO A 162 -16.28 -8.08 -0.34
C PRO A 162 -14.93 -7.38 -0.56
N ARG A 163 -14.87 -6.45 -1.50
CA ARG A 163 -13.66 -5.67 -1.81
C ARG A 163 -13.96 -4.17 -1.76
N PRO A 164 -13.96 -3.56 -0.58
CA PRO A 164 -14.20 -2.12 -0.43
C PRO A 164 -13.15 -1.28 -1.17
N GLU A 165 -11.93 -1.79 -1.37
CA GLU A 165 -10.84 -1.13 -2.10
C GLU A 165 -11.22 -0.87 -3.57
N ILE A 166 -11.95 -1.80 -4.20
CA ILE A 166 -12.44 -1.63 -5.59
C ILE A 166 -13.45 -0.49 -5.65
N SER A 167 -14.39 -0.46 -4.72
CA SER A 167 -15.38 0.61 -4.63
C SER A 167 -14.73 1.97 -4.37
N MET A 168 -13.71 2.02 -3.50
CA MET A 168 -12.96 3.24 -3.25
C MET A 168 -12.19 3.69 -4.50
N ARG A 169 -11.52 2.77 -5.20
CA ARG A 169 -10.85 3.06 -6.48
C ARG A 169 -11.81 3.72 -7.47
N ASP A 170 -13.00 3.16 -7.66
CA ASP A 170 -13.97 3.68 -8.63
C ASP A 170 -14.42 5.10 -8.26
N ARG A 171 -14.59 5.39 -6.98
CA ARG A 171 -14.87 6.74 -6.46
C ARG A 171 -13.71 7.72 -6.72
N LEU A 172 -12.48 7.29 -6.50
CA LEU A 172 -11.28 8.10 -6.74
C LEU A 172 -11.07 8.38 -8.23
N MET A 173 -11.37 7.41 -9.09
CA MET A 173 -11.33 7.60 -10.55
C MET A 173 -12.39 8.61 -11.03
N ALA A 174 -13.51 8.71 -10.35
CA ALA A 174 -14.57 9.68 -10.63
C ALA A 174 -14.34 11.06 -9.97
N ALA A 175 -13.33 11.19 -9.12
CA ALA A 175 -13.05 12.43 -8.40
C ALA A 175 -12.61 13.56 -9.35
N SER A 176 -13.06 14.77 -9.06
CA SER A 176 -12.69 15.97 -9.80
C SER A 176 -11.19 16.29 -9.68
N PRO A 177 -10.61 17.02 -10.63
CA PRO A 177 -9.20 17.47 -10.53
C PRO A 177 -8.88 18.21 -9.23
N GLU A 178 -9.84 18.99 -8.71
CA GLU A 178 -9.71 19.71 -7.45
C GLU A 178 -9.65 18.74 -6.25
N GLU A 179 -10.49 17.73 -6.22
CA GLU A 179 -10.47 16.69 -5.19
C GLU A 179 -9.18 15.87 -5.22
N ARG A 180 -8.75 15.48 -6.40
CA ARG A 180 -7.48 14.75 -6.59
C ARG A 180 -6.29 15.57 -6.06
N LEU A 181 -6.23 16.86 -6.40
CA LEU A 181 -5.17 17.75 -5.90
C LEU A 181 -5.26 17.93 -4.38
N ALA A 182 -6.46 18.05 -3.81
CA ALA A 182 -6.65 18.11 -2.36
C ALA A 182 -6.12 16.84 -1.67
N ILE A 183 -6.40 15.66 -2.24
CA ILE A 183 -5.87 14.39 -1.72
C ILE A 183 -4.34 14.38 -1.76
N LEU A 184 -3.70 14.76 -2.87
CA LEU A 184 -2.24 14.81 -2.98
C LEU A 184 -1.62 15.77 -1.95
N ARG A 185 -2.21 16.95 -1.74
CA ARG A 185 -1.77 17.91 -0.71
C ARG A 185 -1.86 17.32 0.70
N LEU A 186 -2.94 16.63 1.01
CA LEU A 186 -3.12 15.98 2.32
C LEU A 186 -2.11 14.86 2.52
N LYS A 187 -1.88 14.02 1.51
CA LYS A 187 -0.88 12.95 1.58
C LYS A 187 0.53 13.53 1.78
N GLU A 188 0.90 14.57 1.04
CA GLU A 188 2.19 15.27 1.22
C GLU A 188 2.33 15.85 2.62
N TYR A 189 1.30 16.54 3.14
CA TYR A 189 1.28 17.07 4.49
C TYR A 189 1.52 15.99 5.55
N LEU A 190 0.84 14.86 5.41
CA LEU A 190 0.97 13.73 6.33
C LEU A 190 2.37 13.11 6.27
N LEU A 191 2.96 13.02 5.07
CA LEU A 191 4.31 12.51 4.86
C LEU A 191 5.38 13.42 5.47
N VAL A 192 5.32 14.71 5.18
CA VAL A 192 6.26 15.71 5.72
C VAL A 192 6.14 15.79 7.25
N GLY A 193 4.94 15.65 7.77
CA GLY A 193 4.67 15.64 9.22
C GLY A 193 5.02 14.33 9.92
N GLY A 194 5.48 13.29 9.22
CA GLY A 194 5.79 11.98 9.78
C GLY A 194 4.57 11.23 10.35
N ARG A 195 3.37 11.61 9.92
CA ARG A 195 2.09 11.00 10.38
C ARG A 195 1.59 9.87 9.48
N TYR A 196 2.11 9.79 8.26
CA TYR A 196 1.68 8.81 7.28
C TYR A 196 2.23 7.42 7.59
N GLY A 197 1.38 6.40 7.57
CA GLY A 197 1.75 5.01 7.82
C GLY A 197 1.75 4.59 9.30
N GLY A 198 1.50 5.53 10.23
CA GLY A 198 1.22 5.25 11.64
C GLY A 198 -0.29 5.26 11.92
N ASP A 199 -0.75 6.31 12.60
CA ASP A 199 -2.17 6.46 12.95
C ASP A 199 -3.04 6.94 11.77
N VAL A 200 -2.44 7.39 10.67
CA VAL A 200 -3.13 7.96 9.50
C VAL A 200 -2.61 7.33 8.22
N HIS A 201 -3.53 6.91 7.37
CA HIS A 201 -3.25 6.25 6.09
C HIS A 201 -3.81 7.04 4.90
N GLY A 202 -3.48 6.62 3.68
CA GLY A 202 -4.01 7.26 2.46
C GLY A 202 -5.53 7.29 2.40
N VAL A 203 -6.20 6.27 2.91
CA VAL A 203 -7.65 6.16 2.97
C VAL A 203 -8.30 7.27 3.80
N ASP A 204 -7.64 7.76 4.83
CA ASP A 204 -8.16 8.87 5.67
C ASP A 204 -8.19 10.18 4.89
N ALA A 205 -7.19 10.42 4.04
CA ALA A 205 -7.20 11.55 3.11
C ALA A 205 -8.34 11.42 2.07
N TYR A 206 -8.59 10.20 1.58
CA TYR A 206 -9.68 9.94 0.64
C TYR A 206 -11.05 10.26 1.27
N TRP A 207 -11.32 9.75 2.46
CA TRP A 207 -12.58 10.02 3.16
C TRP A 207 -12.74 11.47 3.58
N ALA A 208 -11.67 12.11 4.02
CA ALA A 208 -11.72 13.53 4.36
C ALA A 208 -12.16 14.38 3.15
N VAL A 209 -11.62 14.09 1.96
CA VAL A 209 -11.95 14.84 0.75
C VAL A 209 -13.30 14.44 0.16
N LEU A 210 -13.53 13.14 -0.06
CA LEU A 210 -14.70 12.64 -0.81
C LEU A 210 -15.98 12.65 0.03
N ASP A 211 -15.90 12.37 1.33
CA ASP A 211 -17.08 12.23 2.21
C ASP A 211 -17.31 13.46 3.09
N ARG A 212 -16.23 14.17 3.45
CA ARG A 212 -16.30 15.31 4.38
C ARG A 212 -16.02 16.65 3.71
N GLY A 213 -15.70 16.66 2.41
CA GLY A 213 -15.50 17.87 1.64
C GLY A 213 -14.24 18.67 2.00
N ALA A 214 -13.24 18.06 2.66
CA ALA A 214 -11.97 18.73 2.95
C ALA A 214 -11.29 19.17 1.64
N ARG A 215 -10.77 20.40 1.64
CA ARG A 215 -10.04 20.97 0.50
C ARG A 215 -8.67 21.52 0.93
N SER A 216 -8.41 21.54 2.22
CA SER A 216 -7.17 22.05 2.82
C SER A 216 -6.70 21.19 3.99
N VAL A 217 -5.42 21.36 4.35
CA VAL A 217 -4.82 20.77 5.56
C VAL A 217 -5.58 21.19 6.82
N THR A 218 -6.01 22.46 6.90
CA THR A 218 -6.78 22.98 8.02
C THR A 218 -8.13 22.27 8.16
N ASP A 219 -8.80 21.94 7.06
CA ASP A 219 -10.04 21.17 7.10
C ASP A 219 -9.79 19.77 7.61
N PHE A 220 -8.72 19.12 7.12
CA PHE A 220 -8.33 17.79 7.56
C PHE A 220 -8.02 17.74 9.07
N ASP A 221 -7.18 18.63 9.56
CA ASP A 221 -6.82 18.68 10.99
C ASP A 221 -8.05 18.93 11.88
N ARG A 222 -9.01 19.74 11.43
CA ARG A 222 -10.28 19.95 12.15
C ARG A 222 -11.14 18.68 12.19
N LEU A 223 -11.13 17.88 11.13
CA LEU A 223 -11.91 16.63 11.04
C LEU A 223 -11.29 15.48 11.84
N THR A 224 -9.97 15.53 12.04
CA THR A 224 -9.19 14.50 12.75
C THR A 224 -8.75 14.90 14.15
N ALA A 225 -9.15 16.11 14.60
CA ALA A 225 -8.93 16.55 15.98
C ALA A 225 -9.66 15.61 16.96
N PRO A 226 -9.02 15.24 18.10
CA PRO A 226 -9.60 14.36 19.11
C PRO A 226 -10.83 14.97 19.81
#